data_d8e661e94816ad9448e74b0e79dc7d00
#
_entry.id   d8e661e94816ad9448e74b0e79dc7d00
#
_cell.length_a   1.000
_cell.length_b   1.000
_cell.length_c   1.000
_cell.angle_alpha   90.00
_cell.angle_beta   90.00
_cell.angle_gamma   90.00
#
_symmetry.space_group_name_H-M   'P 1'
#
loop_
_entity.id
_entity.type
_entity.pdbx_description
1 polymer ?
#
loop_
_entity_poly.entity_id
_entity_poly.type
_entity_poly.pdbx_seq_one_letter_code
_entity_poly.pdbx_strand_id
1 'polypeptide(L)'
;MANALLMQTSSKPMPGLQSWPQLCRLQSVIERRFAFSRSLVGRALDTFGAQWADEFETLLSSLFEDEAALETAMKGYSAFAMDSMRHQRAFEKTREYPNKTYAEAAQAVYFNEAHMLREYLPGLLLSHFLWPHHYRQLQFFDMAFAAPLARAADKRFAEVGVGTGVYARRLLSCMPQAHGLGYDISPSSCQFATQHLAAAGVSGRFAMRLQDIVAQPMEPVPWLVCVEVLEHLEDPVAFLRVLRQAVAPSGKAFITAALNAAHADHIYLYRNAQEVWQHLDAAGFHVEQSFVAAAYAPSAPGVPVPLAAAFVVS
;
A
#
# COMPACT_ATOMS: atom_id res chain seq x y z
N MET A 1 -3.91 -10.76 -49.96
CA MET A 1 -3.54 -9.37 -49.70
C MET A 1 -4.54 -8.82 -48.69
N ALA A 2 -4.23 -8.88 -47.43
CA ALA A 2 -5.07 -8.38 -46.34
C ALA A 2 -4.46 -7.11 -45.80
N ASN A 3 -5.13 -5.98 -46.02
CA ASN A 3 -4.77 -4.67 -45.52
C ASN A 3 -5.02 -4.62 -44.02
N ALA A 4 -3.95 -4.55 -43.26
CA ALA A 4 -3.98 -4.24 -41.81
C ALA A 4 -4.22 -2.73 -41.65
N LEU A 5 -5.48 -2.35 -41.36
CA LEU A 5 -5.77 -1.00 -40.86
C LEU A 5 -5.20 -0.86 -39.45
N LEU A 6 -4.03 -0.25 -39.35
CA LEU A 6 -3.53 0.34 -38.10
C LEU A 6 -4.47 1.51 -37.74
N MET A 7 -5.41 1.27 -36.84
CA MET A 7 -6.15 2.34 -36.19
C MET A 7 -5.17 3.13 -35.31
N GLN A 8 -4.72 4.26 -35.80
CA GLN A 8 -4.15 5.32 -34.98
C GLN A 8 -5.32 5.88 -34.12
N THR A 9 -5.48 5.37 -32.92
CA THR A 9 -6.32 6.01 -31.93
C THR A 9 -5.57 7.24 -31.43
N SER A 10 -5.85 8.39 -32.01
CA SER A 10 -5.51 9.69 -31.49
C SER A 10 -6.13 9.81 -30.09
N SER A 11 -5.33 9.67 -29.04
CA SER A 11 -5.77 9.92 -27.68
C SER A 11 -6.04 11.42 -27.55
N LYS A 12 -7.33 11.81 -27.52
CA LYS A 12 -7.70 13.16 -27.10
C LYS A 12 -7.18 13.38 -25.68
N PRO A 13 -6.52 14.51 -25.38
CA PRO A 13 -6.15 14.84 -24.01
C PRO A 13 -7.43 14.82 -23.14
N MET A 14 -7.35 14.17 -21.98
CA MET A 14 -8.48 14.10 -21.07
C MET A 14 -8.84 15.51 -20.60
N PRO A 15 -10.10 15.94 -20.70
CA PRO A 15 -10.52 17.25 -20.21
C PRO A 15 -10.25 17.33 -18.70
N GLY A 16 -9.46 18.31 -18.28
CA GLY A 16 -9.17 18.56 -16.87
C GLY A 16 -7.77 18.14 -16.37
N LEU A 17 -7.07 17.20 -17.03
CA LEU A 17 -5.75 16.77 -16.57
C LEU A 17 -4.67 17.87 -16.62
N GLN A 18 -4.88 18.89 -17.43
CA GLN A 18 -3.95 20.02 -17.64
C GLN A 18 -3.62 20.81 -16.37
N SER A 19 -4.48 20.73 -15.35
CA SER A 19 -4.24 21.39 -14.05
C SER A 19 -3.16 20.67 -13.21
N TRP A 20 -2.73 19.45 -13.59
CA TRP A 20 -1.80 18.63 -12.87
C TRP A 20 -0.61 18.23 -13.77
N PRO A 21 0.46 19.03 -13.81
CA PRO A 21 1.59 18.83 -14.73
C PRO A 21 2.29 17.46 -14.59
N GLN A 22 2.43 16.96 -13.36
CA GLN A 22 3.07 15.66 -13.13
C GLN A 22 2.16 14.49 -13.57
N LEU A 23 0.85 14.61 -13.38
CA LEU A 23 -0.11 13.64 -13.89
C LEU A 23 -0.14 13.65 -15.43
N CYS A 24 -0.03 14.83 -16.07
CA CYS A 24 0.14 14.93 -17.53
C CYS A 24 1.41 14.23 -17.99
N ARG A 25 2.53 14.44 -17.28
CA ARG A 25 3.80 13.78 -17.57
C ARG A 25 3.70 12.27 -17.41
N LEU A 26 3.11 11.81 -16.29
CA LEU A 26 2.85 10.40 -16.03
C LEU A 26 1.99 9.77 -17.15
N GLN A 27 0.89 10.40 -17.52
CA GLN A 27 0.02 9.92 -18.60
C GLN A 27 0.78 9.81 -19.92
N SER A 28 1.62 10.80 -20.24
CA SER A 28 2.45 10.79 -21.45
C SER A 28 3.46 9.64 -21.47
N VAL A 29 4.09 9.36 -20.33
CA VAL A 29 5.01 8.20 -20.17
C VAL A 29 4.25 6.89 -20.35
N ILE A 30 3.06 6.76 -19.72
CA ILE A 30 2.21 5.59 -19.84
C ILE A 30 1.78 5.34 -21.30
N GLU A 31 1.34 6.35 -21.99
CA GLU A 31 0.90 6.24 -23.38
C GLU A 31 2.01 5.77 -24.33
N ARG A 32 3.22 6.24 -24.12
CA ARG A 32 4.37 5.88 -24.96
C ARG A 32 4.94 4.48 -24.66
N ARG A 33 4.93 4.06 -23.40
CA ARG A 33 5.72 2.90 -22.95
C ARG A 33 4.90 1.77 -22.31
N PHE A 34 3.72 2.09 -21.74
CA PHE A 34 2.97 1.16 -20.87
C PHE A 34 1.50 1.02 -21.32
N ALA A 35 1.30 0.47 -22.50
CA ALA A 35 -0.01 0.42 -23.16
C ALA A 35 -1.13 -0.20 -22.32
N PHE A 36 -0.85 -1.21 -21.50
CA PHE A 36 -1.82 -1.84 -20.61
C PHE A 36 -2.31 -0.92 -19.48
N SER A 37 -1.54 0.10 -19.14
CA SER A 37 -1.83 1.05 -18.06
C SER A 37 -2.53 2.32 -18.54
N ARG A 38 -2.79 2.49 -19.85
CA ARG A 38 -3.28 3.74 -20.48
C ARG A 38 -4.52 4.34 -19.83
N SER A 39 -5.41 3.51 -19.34
CA SER A 39 -6.69 3.97 -18.75
C SER A 39 -6.62 4.21 -17.23
N LEU A 40 -5.49 3.94 -16.56
CA LEU A 40 -5.41 3.98 -15.10
C LEU A 40 -5.66 5.37 -14.55
N VAL A 41 -4.89 6.37 -15.01
CA VAL A 41 -5.00 7.77 -14.56
C VAL A 41 -6.40 8.31 -14.83
N GLY A 42 -6.94 8.06 -16.04
CA GLY A 42 -8.27 8.52 -16.41
C GLY A 42 -9.37 7.94 -15.53
N ARG A 43 -9.37 6.62 -15.37
CA ARG A 43 -10.36 5.95 -14.51
C ARG A 43 -10.27 6.39 -13.06
N ALA A 44 -9.06 6.62 -12.54
CA ALA A 44 -8.88 7.10 -11.18
C ALA A 44 -9.41 8.53 -11.04
N LEU A 45 -9.10 9.42 -11.98
CA LEU A 45 -9.63 10.79 -11.99
C LEU A 45 -11.16 10.81 -12.09
N ASP A 46 -11.75 9.99 -12.98
CA ASP A 46 -13.21 9.86 -13.11
C ASP A 46 -13.88 9.33 -11.85
N THR A 47 -13.17 8.45 -11.10
CA THR A 47 -13.72 7.80 -9.90
C THR A 47 -13.59 8.67 -8.65
N PHE A 48 -12.45 9.34 -8.49
CA PHE A 48 -12.08 10.00 -7.24
C PHE A 48 -11.98 11.53 -7.34
N GLY A 49 -11.97 12.07 -8.55
CA GLY A 49 -11.99 13.50 -8.79
C GLY A 49 -10.69 14.24 -8.44
N ALA A 50 -10.84 15.56 -8.24
CA ALA A 50 -9.71 16.47 -8.04
C ALA A 50 -8.90 16.16 -6.78
N GLN A 51 -9.53 15.69 -5.71
CA GLN A 51 -8.80 15.35 -4.47
C GLN A 51 -7.70 14.30 -4.72
N TRP A 52 -8.04 13.22 -5.41
CA TRP A 52 -7.08 12.19 -5.81
C TRP A 52 -5.95 12.79 -6.66
N ALA A 53 -6.32 13.65 -7.62
CA ALA A 53 -5.36 14.23 -8.53
C ALA A 53 -4.38 15.19 -7.79
N ASP A 54 -4.86 16.01 -6.86
CA ASP A 54 -4.04 16.92 -6.05
C ASP A 54 -3.06 16.15 -5.15
N GLU A 55 -3.55 15.07 -4.51
CA GLU A 55 -2.73 14.21 -3.66
C GLU A 55 -1.66 13.48 -4.47
N PHE A 56 -2.02 12.92 -5.62
CA PHE A 56 -1.08 12.19 -6.47
C PHE A 56 -0.09 13.13 -7.15
N GLU A 57 -0.53 14.30 -7.62
CA GLU A 57 0.35 15.37 -8.14
C GLU A 57 1.42 15.75 -7.11
N THR A 58 1.00 15.94 -5.84
CA THR A 58 1.91 16.27 -4.74
C THR A 58 2.92 15.17 -4.48
N LEU A 59 2.51 13.90 -4.53
CA LEU A 59 3.41 12.75 -4.41
C LEU A 59 4.44 12.75 -5.55
N LEU A 60 3.95 12.81 -6.79
CA LEU A 60 4.78 12.76 -7.98
C LEU A 60 5.79 13.91 -8.04
N SER A 61 5.35 15.12 -7.72
CA SER A 61 6.22 16.31 -7.68
C SER A 61 7.36 16.20 -6.67
N SER A 62 7.12 15.51 -5.55
CA SER A 62 8.14 15.38 -4.51
C SER A 62 9.16 14.27 -4.79
N LEU A 63 8.81 13.27 -5.60
CA LEU A 63 9.63 12.07 -5.78
C LEU A 63 10.33 11.99 -7.15
N PHE A 64 9.72 12.58 -8.18
CA PHE A 64 10.20 12.41 -9.56
C PHE A 64 10.51 13.77 -10.16
N GLU A 65 11.80 14.15 -10.09
CA GLU A 65 12.28 15.45 -10.59
C GLU A 65 12.14 15.55 -12.11
N ASP A 66 12.36 14.43 -12.82
CA ASP A 66 12.34 14.38 -14.28
C ASP A 66 11.52 13.20 -14.82
N GLU A 67 11.41 13.15 -16.15
CA GLU A 67 10.67 12.12 -16.87
C GLU A 67 11.36 10.74 -16.78
N ALA A 68 12.68 10.69 -16.69
CA ALA A 68 13.42 9.42 -16.64
C ALA A 68 13.21 8.71 -15.28
N ALA A 69 13.17 9.49 -14.20
CA ALA A 69 12.81 8.97 -12.86
C ALA A 69 11.38 8.42 -12.84
N LEU A 70 10.45 9.14 -13.44
CA LEU A 70 9.04 8.72 -13.53
C LEU A 70 8.87 7.47 -14.42
N GLU A 71 9.58 7.40 -15.55
CA GLU A 71 9.59 6.21 -16.43
C GLU A 71 10.14 4.99 -15.68
N THR A 72 11.18 5.17 -14.87
CA THR A 72 11.77 4.11 -14.05
C THR A 72 10.76 3.60 -13.01
N ALA A 73 10.07 4.50 -12.30
CA ALA A 73 9.05 4.13 -11.34
C ALA A 73 7.86 3.41 -12.00
N MET A 74 7.43 3.86 -13.19
CA MET A 74 6.38 3.20 -13.96
C MET A 74 6.80 1.83 -14.49
N LYS A 75 8.08 1.63 -14.81
CA LYS A 75 8.62 0.31 -15.13
C LYS A 75 8.50 -0.63 -13.92
N GLY A 76 8.90 -0.16 -12.74
CA GLY A 76 8.74 -0.89 -11.48
C GLY A 76 7.27 -1.23 -11.21
N TYR A 77 6.37 -0.24 -11.31
CA TYR A 77 4.94 -0.47 -11.19
C TYR A 77 4.41 -1.52 -12.17
N SER A 78 4.83 -1.46 -13.42
CA SER A 78 4.38 -2.43 -14.44
C SER A 78 4.87 -3.84 -14.15
N ALA A 79 6.13 -3.98 -13.69
CA ALA A 79 6.67 -5.27 -13.26
C ALA A 79 5.88 -5.82 -12.06
N PHE A 80 5.68 -5.00 -11.03
CA PHE A 80 4.88 -5.33 -9.85
C PHE A 80 3.46 -5.76 -10.20
N ALA A 81 2.75 -4.98 -11.03
CA ALA A 81 1.38 -5.28 -11.44
C ALA A 81 1.27 -6.56 -12.27
N MET A 82 2.23 -6.81 -13.19
CA MET A 82 2.25 -8.05 -13.97
C MET A 82 2.53 -9.27 -13.11
N ASP A 83 3.43 -9.14 -12.13
CA ASP A 83 3.73 -10.21 -11.19
C ASP A 83 2.51 -10.56 -10.33
N SER A 84 1.84 -9.54 -9.78
CA SER A 84 0.57 -9.70 -9.05
C SER A 84 -0.48 -10.42 -9.89
N MET A 85 -0.67 -10.01 -11.14
CA MET A 85 -1.62 -10.66 -12.04
C MET A 85 -1.25 -12.11 -12.34
N ARG A 86 0.03 -12.43 -12.47
CA ARG A 86 0.51 -13.80 -12.70
C ARG A 86 0.20 -14.70 -11.50
N HIS A 87 0.53 -14.25 -10.29
CA HIS A 87 0.25 -14.96 -9.06
C HIS A 87 -1.26 -15.13 -8.83
N GLN A 88 -2.04 -14.09 -9.08
CA GLN A 88 -3.49 -14.15 -8.94
C GLN A 88 -4.14 -15.16 -9.89
N ARG A 89 -3.69 -15.23 -11.15
CA ARG A 89 -4.18 -16.24 -12.11
C ARG A 89 -3.83 -17.69 -11.70
N ALA A 90 -2.67 -17.88 -11.07
CA ALA A 90 -2.31 -19.18 -10.51
C ALA A 90 -3.22 -19.52 -9.32
N PHE A 91 -3.42 -18.58 -8.41
CA PHE A 91 -4.28 -18.70 -7.24
C PHE A 91 -5.75 -18.99 -7.60
N GLU A 92 -6.29 -18.39 -8.64
CA GLU A 92 -7.66 -18.65 -9.11
C GLU A 92 -7.88 -20.15 -9.43
N LYS A 93 -6.82 -20.87 -9.83
CA LYS A 93 -6.86 -22.31 -10.16
C LYS A 93 -6.57 -23.18 -8.95
N THR A 94 -5.54 -22.82 -8.16
CA THR A 94 -5.02 -23.68 -7.06
C THR A 94 -5.72 -23.39 -5.74
N ARG A 95 -6.21 -22.18 -5.53
CA ARG A 95 -6.76 -21.67 -4.26
C ARG A 95 -5.75 -21.69 -3.11
N GLU A 96 -4.45 -21.66 -3.45
CA GLU A 96 -3.33 -21.67 -2.51
C GLU A 96 -2.28 -20.62 -2.90
N TYR A 97 -1.60 -20.08 -1.90
CA TYR A 97 -0.42 -19.25 -2.12
C TYR A 97 0.81 -20.14 -2.39
N PRO A 98 1.77 -19.68 -3.21
CA PRO A 98 2.92 -20.50 -3.62
C PRO A 98 3.88 -20.78 -2.45
N ASN A 99 4.14 -19.78 -1.61
CA ASN A 99 5.04 -19.88 -0.46
C ASN A 99 4.25 -20.15 0.82
N LYS A 100 4.85 -20.90 1.73
CA LYS A 100 4.20 -21.29 3.00
C LYS A 100 5.00 -20.85 4.21
N THR A 101 6.25 -20.39 4.02
CA THR A 101 7.13 -19.93 5.07
C THR A 101 7.72 -18.56 4.76
N TYR A 102 8.05 -17.81 5.82
CA TYR A 102 8.75 -16.54 5.67
C TYR A 102 10.10 -16.69 4.95
N ALA A 103 10.83 -17.79 5.20
CA ALA A 103 12.12 -18.03 4.56
C ALA A 103 12.00 -18.15 3.03
N GLU A 104 10.97 -18.85 2.53
CA GLU A 104 10.69 -18.95 1.09
C GLU A 104 10.31 -17.59 0.49
N ALA A 105 9.40 -16.86 1.14
CA ALA A 105 8.96 -15.54 0.71
C ALA A 105 10.10 -14.51 0.73
N ALA A 106 10.92 -14.50 1.78
CA ALA A 106 12.05 -13.60 1.91
C ALA A 106 13.12 -13.83 0.82
N GLN A 107 13.39 -15.09 0.50
CA GLN A 107 14.31 -15.44 -0.58
C GLN A 107 13.78 -14.99 -1.96
N ALA A 108 12.47 -15.10 -2.16
CA ALA A 108 11.84 -14.73 -3.42
C ALA A 108 11.82 -13.21 -3.65
N VAL A 109 11.64 -12.40 -2.59
CA VAL A 109 11.40 -10.96 -2.69
C VAL A 109 12.44 -10.13 -1.95
N TYR A 110 12.59 -10.30 -0.63
CA TYR A 110 13.26 -9.31 0.23
C TYR A 110 14.78 -9.32 0.16
N PHE A 111 15.41 -10.45 -0.19
CA PHE A 111 16.87 -10.56 -0.31
C PHE A 111 17.42 -9.99 -1.61
N ASN A 112 16.55 -9.59 -2.54
CA ASN A 112 16.98 -8.93 -3.78
C ASN A 112 16.81 -7.41 -3.63
N GLU A 113 17.82 -6.72 -3.10
CA GLU A 113 17.80 -5.26 -2.90
C GLU A 113 17.46 -4.50 -4.18
N ALA A 114 18.04 -4.90 -5.33
CA ALA A 114 17.78 -4.24 -6.60
C ALA A 114 16.32 -4.38 -7.05
N HIS A 115 15.70 -5.53 -6.84
CA HIS A 115 14.28 -5.76 -7.07
C HIS A 115 13.43 -4.92 -6.11
N MET A 116 13.73 -4.94 -4.81
CA MET A 116 13.01 -4.17 -3.81
C MET A 116 13.00 -2.68 -4.12
N LEU A 117 14.18 -2.08 -4.37
CA LEU A 117 14.31 -0.64 -4.55
C LEU A 117 13.87 -0.14 -5.92
N ARG A 118 13.93 -0.97 -6.97
CA ARG A 118 13.65 -0.54 -8.35
C ARG A 118 12.27 -0.94 -8.85
N GLU A 119 11.70 -2.01 -8.33
CA GLU A 119 10.45 -2.60 -8.86
C GLU A 119 9.37 -2.69 -7.78
N TYR A 120 9.65 -3.42 -6.68
CA TYR A 120 8.64 -3.73 -5.68
C TYR A 120 8.13 -2.48 -4.95
N LEU A 121 9.01 -1.77 -4.23
CA LEU A 121 8.61 -0.60 -3.43
C LEU A 121 8.08 0.57 -4.27
N PRO A 122 8.69 0.96 -5.41
CA PRO A 122 8.10 1.94 -6.31
C PRO A 122 6.74 1.50 -6.87
N GLY A 123 6.62 0.21 -7.24
CA GLY A 123 5.36 -0.36 -7.73
C GLY A 123 4.27 -0.32 -6.67
N LEU A 124 4.58 -0.75 -5.46
CA LEU A 124 3.69 -0.70 -4.31
C LEU A 124 3.26 0.74 -3.99
N LEU A 125 4.21 1.69 -3.98
CA LEU A 125 3.88 3.10 -3.73
C LEU A 125 2.88 3.65 -4.76
N LEU A 126 3.13 3.43 -6.06
CA LEU A 126 2.24 3.90 -7.12
C LEU A 126 0.89 3.17 -7.08
N SER A 127 0.84 1.92 -6.64
CA SER A 127 -0.42 1.17 -6.54
C SER A 127 -1.42 1.80 -5.58
N HIS A 128 -0.97 2.52 -4.54
CA HIS A 128 -1.86 3.26 -3.63
C HIS A 128 -2.71 4.31 -4.33
N PHE A 129 -2.26 4.81 -5.48
CA PHE A 129 -2.99 5.80 -6.27
C PHE A 129 -3.61 5.23 -7.55
N LEU A 130 -2.99 4.20 -8.13
CA LEU A 130 -3.42 3.62 -9.41
C LEU A 130 -4.39 2.44 -9.24
N TRP A 131 -4.47 1.82 -8.06
CA TRP A 131 -5.43 0.77 -7.78
C TRP A 131 -6.58 1.30 -6.92
N PRO A 132 -7.83 1.24 -7.41
CA PRO A 132 -8.97 1.87 -6.74
C PRO A 132 -9.20 1.39 -5.31
N HIS A 133 -8.98 0.10 -5.02
CA HIS A 133 -9.18 -0.44 -3.68
C HIS A 133 -8.12 0.06 -2.69
N HIS A 134 -6.87 0.24 -3.11
CA HIS A 134 -5.81 0.83 -2.28
C HIS A 134 -6.09 2.31 -1.97
N TYR A 135 -6.53 3.10 -2.96
CA TYR A 135 -6.86 4.50 -2.70
C TYR A 135 -8.09 4.65 -1.80
N ARG A 136 -9.10 3.79 -1.95
CA ARG A 136 -10.24 3.74 -1.02
C ARG A 136 -9.81 3.36 0.41
N GLN A 137 -8.82 2.49 0.56
CA GLN A 137 -8.24 2.18 1.86
C GLN A 137 -7.53 3.40 2.49
N LEU A 138 -6.81 4.21 1.69
CA LEU A 138 -6.25 5.49 2.15
C LEU A 138 -7.35 6.47 2.58
N GLN A 139 -8.45 6.57 1.82
CA GLN A 139 -9.60 7.42 2.21
C GLN A 139 -10.24 6.94 3.51
N PHE A 140 -10.38 5.64 3.70
CA PHE A 140 -10.88 5.08 4.96
C PHE A 140 -9.91 5.36 6.11
N PHE A 141 -8.61 5.22 5.90
CA PHE A 141 -7.58 5.59 6.88
C PHE A 141 -7.71 7.05 7.32
N ASP A 142 -7.88 7.97 6.40
CA ASP A 142 -8.03 9.40 6.72
C ASP A 142 -9.25 9.66 7.59
N MET A 143 -10.38 9.09 7.22
CA MET A 143 -11.64 9.34 7.89
C MET A 143 -11.70 8.64 9.26
N ALA A 144 -11.29 7.38 9.33
CA ALA A 144 -11.51 6.53 10.48
C ALA A 144 -10.36 6.57 11.50
N PHE A 145 -9.13 6.90 11.08
CA PHE A 145 -7.95 6.89 11.93
C PHE A 145 -7.24 8.25 12.01
N ALA A 146 -6.86 8.85 10.87
CA ALA A 146 -6.11 10.10 10.86
C ALA A 146 -6.91 11.28 11.42
N ALA A 147 -8.20 11.40 11.10
CA ALA A 147 -9.04 12.47 11.59
C ALA A 147 -9.28 12.41 13.12
N PRO A 148 -9.50 11.27 13.77
CA PRO A 148 -9.44 11.14 15.23
C PRO A 148 -8.08 11.48 15.82
N LEU A 149 -6.97 10.99 15.24
CA LEU A 149 -5.62 11.30 15.68
C LEU A 149 -5.34 12.82 15.64
N ALA A 150 -5.79 13.51 14.59
CA ALA A 150 -5.61 14.96 14.45
C ALA A 150 -6.26 15.75 15.61
N ARG A 151 -7.33 15.22 16.20
CA ARG A 151 -8.05 15.82 17.35
C ARG A 151 -7.48 15.41 18.71
N ALA A 152 -6.65 14.36 18.74
CA ALA A 152 -6.05 13.87 19.97
C ALA A 152 -5.03 14.87 20.55
N ALA A 153 -4.87 14.88 21.87
CA ALA A 153 -3.85 15.66 22.56
C ALA A 153 -2.45 15.08 22.27
N ASP A 154 -2.31 13.76 22.36
CA ASP A 154 -1.08 13.03 22.05
C ASP A 154 -1.14 12.50 20.61
N LYS A 155 -0.28 13.05 19.76
CA LYS A 155 -0.18 12.72 18.33
C LYS A 155 1.06 11.86 18.01
N ARG A 156 1.60 11.19 19.02
CA ARG A 156 2.68 10.19 18.79
C ARG A 156 2.08 8.94 18.17
N PHE A 157 2.72 8.44 17.13
CA PHE A 157 2.31 7.21 16.49
C PHE A 157 3.49 6.29 16.17
N ALA A 158 3.19 5.03 15.95
CA ALA A 158 4.14 4.09 15.37
C ALA A 158 3.55 3.46 14.10
N GLU A 159 4.41 3.15 13.13
CA GLU A 159 4.07 2.35 11.96
C GLU A 159 4.94 1.10 11.96
N VAL A 160 4.32 -0.07 11.91
CA VAL A 160 4.98 -1.37 11.91
C VAL A 160 4.79 -2.02 10.54
N GLY A 161 5.90 -2.45 9.93
CA GLY A 161 5.92 -2.85 8.53
C GLY A 161 5.75 -1.64 7.62
N VAL A 162 6.66 -0.65 7.76
CA VAL A 162 6.54 0.67 7.12
C VAL A 162 6.51 0.59 5.60
N GLY A 163 7.22 -0.37 5.00
CA GLY A 163 7.28 -0.57 3.56
C GLY A 163 7.65 0.71 2.81
N THR A 164 6.68 1.33 2.15
CA THR A 164 6.90 2.58 1.39
C THR A 164 6.85 3.85 2.23
N GLY A 165 6.32 3.80 3.46
CA GLY A 165 6.12 4.97 4.32
C GLY A 165 4.97 5.89 3.90
N VAL A 166 4.06 5.43 3.05
CA VAL A 166 2.95 6.27 2.54
C VAL A 166 1.99 6.70 3.63
N TYR A 167 1.73 5.86 4.64
CA TYR A 167 0.84 6.17 5.76
C TYR A 167 1.50 7.16 6.73
N ALA A 168 2.77 6.95 7.09
CA ALA A 168 3.54 7.92 7.88
C ALA A 168 3.61 9.27 7.18
N ARG A 169 3.93 9.30 5.87
CA ARG A 169 3.92 10.54 5.08
C ARG A 169 2.58 11.25 5.19
N ARG A 170 1.47 10.53 5.03
CA ARG A 170 0.12 11.08 5.07
C ARG A 170 -0.18 11.75 6.42
N LEU A 171 0.09 11.06 7.53
CA LEU A 171 -0.06 11.62 8.87
C LEU A 171 0.80 12.87 9.10
N LEU A 172 2.08 12.79 8.76
CA LEU A 172 3.04 13.86 9.01
C LEU A 172 2.81 15.08 8.12
N SER A 173 2.34 14.89 6.88
CA SER A 173 2.01 16.01 5.98
C SER A 173 0.77 16.77 6.42
N CYS A 174 -0.24 16.06 6.95
CA CYS A 174 -1.49 16.69 7.41
C CYS A 174 -1.40 17.25 8.84
N MET A 175 -0.45 16.79 9.65
CA MET A 175 -0.35 17.10 11.09
C MET A 175 1.06 17.56 11.47
N PRO A 176 1.35 18.87 11.47
CA PRO A 176 2.69 19.39 11.82
C PRO A 176 3.19 19.02 13.23
N GLN A 177 2.27 18.73 14.16
CA GLN A 177 2.60 18.32 15.53
C GLN A 177 2.74 16.80 15.73
N ALA A 178 2.44 16.00 14.71
CA ALA A 178 2.60 14.55 14.80
C ALA A 178 4.08 14.14 14.71
N HIS A 179 4.45 13.15 15.51
CA HIS A 179 5.77 12.51 15.51
C HIS A 179 5.60 11.01 15.47
N GLY A 180 6.40 10.32 14.67
CA GLY A 180 6.28 8.89 14.47
C GLY A 180 7.58 8.13 14.63
N LEU A 181 7.43 6.83 14.91
CA LEU A 181 8.48 5.83 14.85
C LEU A 181 8.07 4.77 13.83
N GLY A 182 8.95 4.42 12.92
CA GLY A 182 8.75 3.35 11.97
C GLY A 182 9.59 2.13 12.33
N TYR A 183 8.98 0.96 12.25
CA TYR A 183 9.63 -0.33 12.47
C TYR A 183 9.48 -1.20 11.24
N ASP A 184 10.59 -1.70 10.72
CA ASP A 184 10.59 -2.62 9.60
C ASP A 184 11.77 -3.60 9.73
N ILE A 185 11.62 -4.81 9.22
CA ILE A 185 12.67 -5.83 9.21
C ILE A 185 13.50 -5.80 7.91
N SER A 186 13.02 -5.06 6.90
CA SER A 186 13.67 -4.93 5.60
C SER A 186 14.57 -3.69 5.55
N PRO A 187 15.89 -3.83 5.34
CA PRO A 187 16.76 -2.68 5.12
C PRO A 187 16.34 -1.83 3.92
N SER A 188 15.86 -2.46 2.84
CA SER A 188 15.39 -1.77 1.64
C SER A 188 14.14 -0.93 1.91
N SER A 189 13.19 -1.44 2.70
CA SER A 189 12.00 -0.68 3.13
C SER A 189 12.41 0.51 4.01
N CYS A 190 13.31 0.31 4.98
CA CYS A 190 13.83 1.39 5.81
C CYS A 190 14.49 2.49 4.98
N GLN A 191 15.32 2.12 4.00
CA GLN A 191 15.97 3.06 3.09
C GLN A 191 14.95 3.82 2.24
N PHE A 192 14.04 3.11 1.60
CA PHE A 192 13.03 3.70 0.71
C PHE A 192 12.10 4.65 1.48
N ALA A 193 11.56 4.22 2.62
CA ALA A 193 10.70 5.06 3.44
C ALA A 193 11.41 6.33 3.94
N THR A 194 12.69 6.22 4.35
CA THR A 194 13.49 7.37 4.76
C THR A 194 13.64 8.39 3.63
N GLN A 195 13.94 7.94 2.41
CA GLN A 195 14.05 8.80 1.22
C GLN A 195 12.68 9.43 0.87
N HIS A 196 11.61 8.62 0.91
CA HIS A 196 10.25 9.08 0.63
C HIS A 196 9.79 10.19 1.60
N LEU A 197 10.05 10.02 2.89
CA LEU A 197 9.70 11.00 3.91
C LEU A 197 10.58 12.26 3.83
N ALA A 198 11.85 12.10 3.46
CA ALA A 198 12.76 13.24 3.22
C ALA A 198 12.30 14.07 2.02
N ALA A 199 11.92 13.44 0.92
CA ALA A 199 11.37 14.10 -0.26
C ALA A 199 10.07 14.87 0.03
N ALA A 200 9.28 14.41 1.00
CA ALA A 200 8.09 15.10 1.49
C ALA A 200 8.40 16.22 2.52
N GLY A 201 9.65 16.41 2.93
CA GLY A 201 10.04 17.40 3.93
C GLY A 201 9.58 17.09 5.37
N VAL A 202 9.25 15.82 5.66
CA VAL A 202 8.70 15.42 6.96
C VAL A 202 9.60 14.50 7.80
N SER A 203 10.77 14.14 7.28
CA SER A 203 11.70 13.19 7.90
C SER A 203 12.20 13.60 9.30
N GLY A 204 12.26 14.91 9.60
CA GLY A 204 12.66 15.40 10.94
C GLY A 204 11.69 15.04 12.07
N ARG A 205 10.52 14.47 11.74
CA ARG A 205 9.48 14.08 12.70
C ARG A 205 9.18 12.57 12.68
N PHE A 206 10.03 11.78 11.99
CA PHE A 206 9.89 10.34 11.90
C PHE A 206 11.26 9.66 11.98
N ALA A 207 11.41 8.71 12.88
CA ALA A 207 12.63 7.93 13.01
C ALA A 207 12.38 6.48 12.59
N MET A 208 13.15 5.99 11.61
CA MET A 208 13.11 4.59 11.18
C MET A 208 14.00 3.72 12.07
N ARG A 209 13.52 2.52 12.36
CA ARG A 209 14.23 1.47 13.07
C ARG A 209 14.18 0.17 12.26
N LEU A 210 15.35 -0.36 11.94
CA LEU A 210 15.49 -1.72 11.42
C LEU A 210 15.37 -2.68 12.61
N GLN A 211 14.17 -3.18 12.87
CA GLN A 211 13.86 -3.93 14.08
C GLN A 211 12.69 -4.88 13.89
N ASP A 212 12.86 -6.11 14.32
CA ASP A 212 11.79 -7.07 14.52
C ASP A 212 11.14 -6.83 15.89
N ILE A 213 9.89 -6.35 15.90
CA ILE A 213 9.15 -6.05 17.13
C ILE A 213 8.72 -7.30 17.90
N VAL A 214 8.76 -8.47 17.27
CA VAL A 214 8.50 -9.74 17.95
C VAL A 214 9.69 -10.14 18.79
N ALA A 215 10.90 -10.00 18.26
CA ALA A 215 12.15 -10.28 18.98
C ALA A 215 12.52 -9.17 19.98
N GLN A 216 12.23 -7.92 19.63
CA GLN A 216 12.52 -6.75 20.46
C GLN A 216 11.25 -5.87 20.54
N PRO A 217 10.39 -6.07 21.55
CA PRO A 217 9.16 -5.30 21.73
C PRO A 217 9.41 -3.78 21.76
N MET A 218 8.46 -3.04 21.25
CA MET A 218 8.47 -1.58 21.25
C MET A 218 7.67 -1.03 22.45
N GLU A 219 7.97 0.20 22.84
CA GLU A 219 7.19 0.91 23.85
C GLU A 219 5.75 1.17 23.35
N PRO A 220 4.73 1.06 24.22
CA PRO A 220 3.36 1.33 23.83
C PRO A 220 3.13 2.76 23.35
N VAL A 221 2.34 2.89 22.28
CA VAL A 221 1.98 4.16 21.67
C VAL A 221 0.46 4.36 21.65
N PRO A 222 -0.03 5.62 21.68
CA PRO A 222 -1.47 5.87 21.59
C PRO A 222 -2.06 5.57 20.21
N TRP A 223 -1.25 5.59 19.16
CA TRP A 223 -1.68 5.37 17.77
C TRP A 223 -0.70 4.45 17.05
N LEU A 224 -1.21 3.34 16.51
CA LEU A 224 -0.39 2.37 15.80
C LEU A 224 -0.96 2.12 14.39
N VAL A 225 -0.09 2.03 13.40
CA VAL A 225 -0.42 1.69 12.01
C VAL A 225 0.31 0.40 11.65
N CYS A 226 -0.40 -0.57 11.08
CA CYS A 226 0.18 -1.81 10.54
C CYS A 226 -0.60 -2.21 9.30
N VAL A 227 0.00 -2.03 8.13
CA VAL A 227 -0.67 -2.14 6.84
C VAL A 227 -0.07 -3.24 6.00
N GLU A 228 -0.92 -4.21 5.57
CA GLU A 228 -0.51 -5.31 4.68
C GLU A 228 0.73 -6.05 5.22
N VAL A 229 0.65 -6.53 6.47
CA VAL A 229 1.71 -7.32 7.12
C VAL A 229 1.23 -8.73 7.47
N LEU A 230 -0.04 -8.89 7.82
CA LEU A 230 -0.57 -10.14 8.37
C LEU A 230 -0.46 -11.32 7.41
N GLU A 231 -0.62 -11.07 6.12
CA GLU A 231 -0.51 -12.07 5.04
C GLU A 231 0.92 -12.57 4.80
N HIS A 232 1.93 -11.85 5.30
CA HIS A 232 3.33 -12.23 5.21
C HIS A 232 3.84 -13.07 6.38
N LEU A 233 2.96 -13.44 7.31
CA LEU A 233 3.29 -14.13 8.57
C LEU A 233 2.81 -15.57 8.57
N GLU A 234 3.57 -16.44 9.20
CA GLU A 234 3.16 -17.83 9.44
C GLU A 234 2.13 -17.92 10.58
N ASP A 235 2.25 -17.06 11.61
CA ASP A 235 1.31 -16.95 12.73
C ASP A 235 0.87 -15.48 12.96
N PRO A 236 -0.14 -15.01 12.20
CA PRO A 236 -0.67 -13.66 12.37
C PRO A 236 -1.22 -13.38 13.78
N VAL A 237 -1.78 -14.38 14.48
CA VAL A 237 -2.36 -14.17 15.82
C VAL A 237 -1.27 -13.89 16.85
N ALA A 238 -0.15 -14.61 16.81
CA ALA A 238 0.99 -14.34 17.68
C ALA A 238 1.52 -12.91 17.46
N PHE A 239 1.67 -12.48 16.21
CA PHE A 239 2.08 -11.12 15.88
C PHE A 239 1.07 -10.06 16.33
N LEU A 240 -0.22 -10.28 16.13
CA LEU A 240 -1.28 -9.39 16.60
C LEU A 240 -1.27 -9.22 18.13
N ARG A 241 -0.92 -10.25 18.91
CA ARG A 241 -0.73 -10.12 20.36
C ARG A 241 0.43 -9.20 20.71
N VAL A 242 1.52 -9.23 19.95
CA VAL A 242 2.64 -8.29 20.12
C VAL A 242 2.17 -6.86 19.79
N LEU A 243 1.46 -6.67 18.69
CA LEU A 243 0.87 -5.36 18.36
C LEU A 243 -0.09 -4.86 19.44
N ARG A 244 -0.91 -5.75 20.04
CA ARG A 244 -1.83 -5.34 21.10
C ARG A 244 -1.09 -4.82 22.33
N GLN A 245 0.05 -5.40 22.67
CA GLN A 245 0.92 -4.92 23.76
C GLN A 245 1.58 -3.58 23.41
N ALA A 246 1.83 -3.33 22.13
CA ALA A 246 2.39 -2.08 21.62
C ALA A 246 1.38 -0.93 21.50
N VAL A 247 0.08 -1.20 21.68
CA VAL A 247 -0.97 -0.18 21.76
C VAL A 247 -1.26 0.16 23.22
N ALA A 248 -1.19 1.43 23.57
CA ALA A 248 -1.49 1.92 24.91
C ALA A 248 -2.94 1.55 25.34
N PRO A 249 -3.27 1.47 26.66
CA PRO A 249 -4.59 1.00 27.11
C PRO A 249 -5.79 1.70 26.50
N SER A 250 -5.68 3.00 26.18
CA SER A 250 -6.72 3.81 25.49
C SER A 250 -6.34 4.14 24.06
N GLY A 251 -5.30 3.48 23.53
CA GLY A 251 -4.80 3.71 22.18
C GLY A 251 -5.64 3.01 21.13
N LYS A 252 -5.33 3.33 19.87
CA LYS A 252 -5.99 2.73 18.71
C LYS A 252 -4.95 2.24 17.70
N ALA A 253 -5.32 1.19 16.97
CA ALA A 253 -4.53 0.75 15.83
C ALA A 253 -5.36 0.76 14.54
N PHE A 254 -4.68 1.04 13.43
CA PHE A 254 -5.16 0.81 12.07
C PHE A 254 -4.42 -0.40 11.52
N ILE A 255 -5.15 -1.48 11.30
CA ILE A 255 -4.58 -2.77 10.86
C ILE A 255 -5.28 -3.19 9.58
N THR A 256 -4.50 -3.63 8.58
CA THR A 256 -5.06 -4.13 7.33
C THR A 256 -4.56 -5.52 6.99
N ALA A 257 -5.25 -6.17 6.07
CA ALA A 257 -4.83 -7.43 5.50
C ALA A 257 -5.35 -7.58 4.07
N ALA A 258 -4.53 -8.18 3.21
CA ALA A 258 -4.92 -8.59 1.88
C ALA A 258 -5.70 -9.92 1.93
N LEU A 259 -6.86 -9.95 1.27
CA LEU A 259 -7.70 -11.15 1.21
C LEU A 259 -7.72 -11.69 -0.21
N ASN A 260 -7.56 -13.00 -0.39
CA ASN A 260 -7.54 -13.66 -1.69
C ASN A 260 -6.59 -12.98 -2.71
N ALA A 261 -5.57 -12.33 -2.23
CA ALA A 261 -4.60 -11.59 -3.03
C ALA A 261 -3.28 -12.38 -3.06
N ALA A 262 -2.93 -12.95 -4.19
CA ALA A 262 -1.74 -13.76 -4.31
C ALA A 262 -0.54 -12.92 -4.75
N HIS A 263 0.51 -12.96 -3.96
CA HIS A 263 1.83 -12.39 -4.24
C HIS A 263 2.93 -13.39 -3.91
N ALA A 264 4.16 -13.10 -4.34
CA ALA A 264 5.30 -13.99 -4.10
C ALA A 264 5.66 -14.08 -2.60
N ASP A 265 5.34 -13.05 -1.84
CA ASP A 265 5.64 -12.92 -0.40
C ASP A 265 4.43 -13.16 0.52
N HIS A 266 3.26 -13.47 -0.05
CA HIS A 266 2.09 -13.83 0.76
C HIS A 266 2.14 -15.30 1.17
N ILE A 267 2.01 -15.54 2.47
CA ILE A 267 2.10 -16.85 3.13
C ILE A 267 0.73 -17.23 3.70
N TYR A 268 0.12 -16.34 4.48
CA TYR A 268 -1.16 -16.59 5.14
C TYR A 268 -2.33 -16.17 4.25
N LEU A 269 -3.20 -17.11 3.92
CA LEU A 269 -4.36 -16.88 3.08
C LEU A 269 -5.59 -16.50 3.92
N TYR A 270 -5.89 -15.21 3.98
CA TYR A 270 -7.21 -14.75 4.41
C TYR A 270 -8.21 -14.83 3.26
N ARG A 271 -9.36 -15.47 3.48
CA ARG A 271 -10.41 -15.64 2.48
C ARG A 271 -11.50 -14.59 2.58
N ASN A 272 -11.69 -14.03 3.77
CA ASN A 272 -12.72 -13.03 4.03
C ASN A 272 -12.33 -12.17 5.27
N ALA A 273 -13.00 -11.03 5.42
CA ALA A 273 -12.73 -10.10 6.53
C ALA A 273 -13.07 -10.69 7.91
N GLN A 274 -13.98 -11.68 7.97
CA GLN A 274 -14.34 -12.33 9.22
C GLN A 274 -13.19 -13.14 9.82
N GLU A 275 -12.35 -13.75 8.99
CA GLU A 275 -11.14 -14.45 9.45
C GLU A 275 -10.14 -13.48 10.10
N VAL A 276 -9.95 -12.29 9.51
CA VAL A 276 -9.10 -11.24 10.11
C VAL A 276 -9.70 -10.76 11.43
N TRP A 277 -11.01 -10.51 11.44
CA TRP A 277 -11.73 -10.07 12.65
C TRP A 277 -11.55 -11.07 13.80
N GLN A 278 -11.66 -12.37 13.52
CA GLN A 278 -11.47 -13.43 14.52
C GLN A 278 -10.04 -13.44 15.07
N HIS A 279 -9.04 -13.17 14.25
CA HIS A 279 -7.64 -13.06 14.68
C HIS A 279 -7.41 -11.82 15.56
N LEU A 280 -8.02 -10.69 15.21
CA LEU A 280 -7.97 -9.46 16.02
C LEU A 280 -8.61 -9.70 17.40
N ASP A 281 -9.77 -10.32 17.46
CA ASP A 281 -10.46 -10.68 18.69
C ASP A 281 -9.63 -11.66 19.56
N ALA A 282 -9.08 -12.72 18.94
CA ALA A 282 -8.21 -13.69 19.60
C ALA A 282 -6.89 -13.10 20.12
N ALA A 283 -6.48 -11.96 19.58
CA ALA A 283 -5.32 -11.20 20.06
C ALA A 283 -5.67 -10.15 21.13
N GLY A 284 -6.96 -9.96 21.45
CA GLY A 284 -7.45 -9.04 22.47
C GLY A 284 -7.72 -7.62 21.94
N PHE A 285 -7.90 -7.46 20.63
CA PHE A 285 -8.38 -6.21 20.04
C PHE A 285 -9.91 -6.19 19.96
N HIS A 286 -10.47 -5.01 20.16
CA HIS A 286 -11.87 -4.72 19.86
C HIS A 286 -11.98 -3.95 18.54
N VAL A 287 -12.74 -4.47 17.57
CA VAL A 287 -12.95 -3.81 16.27
C VAL A 287 -14.03 -2.73 16.42
N GLU A 288 -13.64 -1.47 16.18
CA GLU A 288 -14.53 -0.31 16.23
C GLU A 288 -15.13 0.00 14.84
N GLN A 289 -14.32 -0.09 13.80
CA GLN A 289 -14.72 0.17 12.42
C GLN A 289 -14.00 -0.79 11.49
N SER A 290 -14.65 -1.12 10.38
CA SER A 290 -14.05 -1.96 9.33
C SER A 290 -14.43 -1.47 7.94
N PHE A 291 -13.60 -1.82 6.98
CA PHE A 291 -13.75 -1.48 5.57
C PHE A 291 -13.27 -2.65 4.71
N VAL A 292 -13.96 -2.90 3.61
CA VAL A 292 -13.51 -3.89 2.61
C VAL A 292 -13.76 -3.34 1.21
N ALA A 293 -12.77 -3.44 0.35
CA ALA A 293 -12.90 -3.06 -1.05
C ALA A 293 -12.28 -4.10 -1.99
N ALA A 294 -13.01 -4.45 -3.04
CA ALA A 294 -12.52 -5.33 -4.09
C ALA A 294 -11.65 -4.58 -5.10
N ALA A 295 -10.60 -5.25 -5.57
CA ALA A 295 -9.72 -4.73 -6.62
C ALA A 295 -10.47 -4.56 -7.95
N TYR A 296 -11.34 -5.52 -8.26
CA TYR A 296 -12.18 -5.54 -9.47
C TYR A 296 -13.40 -6.45 -9.27
N ALA A 297 -14.36 -6.38 -10.18
CA ALA A 297 -15.49 -7.29 -10.16
C ALA A 297 -15.07 -8.72 -10.56
N PRO A 298 -15.59 -9.77 -9.90
CA PRO A 298 -15.28 -11.15 -10.27
C PRO A 298 -15.73 -11.46 -11.69
N SER A 299 -14.95 -12.26 -12.42
CA SER A 299 -15.26 -12.68 -13.78
C SER A 299 -16.47 -13.62 -13.87
N ALA A 300 -16.75 -14.36 -12.77
CA ALA A 300 -17.91 -15.22 -12.60
C ALA A 300 -18.23 -15.38 -11.11
N PRO A 301 -19.47 -15.78 -10.74
CA PRO A 301 -19.83 -16.09 -9.37
C PRO A 301 -18.87 -17.12 -8.74
N GLY A 302 -18.38 -16.84 -7.52
CA GLY A 302 -17.49 -17.73 -6.79
C GLY A 302 -16.00 -17.68 -7.19
N VAL A 303 -15.63 -16.86 -8.19
CA VAL A 303 -14.23 -16.57 -8.47
C VAL A 303 -13.71 -15.57 -7.42
N PRO A 304 -12.65 -15.92 -6.64
CA PRO A 304 -12.10 -14.99 -5.67
C PRO A 304 -11.39 -13.86 -6.40
N VAL A 305 -11.58 -12.66 -5.88
CA VAL A 305 -10.85 -11.47 -6.31
C VAL A 305 -10.06 -10.92 -5.13
N PRO A 306 -8.94 -10.25 -5.37
CA PRO A 306 -8.22 -9.56 -4.31
C PRO A 306 -9.11 -8.52 -3.63
N LEU A 307 -9.09 -8.51 -2.29
CA LEU A 307 -9.78 -7.52 -1.47
C LEU A 307 -8.77 -6.90 -0.51
N ALA A 308 -8.88 -5.59 -0.30
CA ALA A 308 -8.25 -4.90 0.82
C ALA A 308 -9.23 -4.86 1.99
N ALA A 309 -8.81 -5.32 3.17
CA ALA A 309 -9.59 -5.22 4.39
C ALA A 309 -8.85 -4.36 5.42
N ALA A 310 -9.52 -3.38 6.01
CA ALA A 310 -8.95 -2.48 6.99
C ALA A 310 -9.82 -2.39 8.24
N PHE A 311 -9.18 -2.25 9.39
CA PHE A 311 -9.82 -2.23 10.70
C PHE A 311 -9.23 -1.12 11.56
N VAL A 312 -10.10 -0.36 12.22
CA VAL A 312 -9.72 0.47 13.37
C VAL A 312 -10.08 -0.32 14.63
N VAL A 313 -9.10 -0.52 15.48
CA VAL A 313 -9.21 -1.36 16.67
C VAL A 313 -8.68 -0.66 17.93
N SER A 314 -9.17 -1.07 19.09
CA SER A 314 -8.72 -0.60 20.40
C SER A 314 -8.39 -1.75 21.36
#